data_3cc4de2dca02a1a527b386bf0f764ba6
#
_entry.id   3cc4de2dca02a1a527b386bf0f764ba6
#
_cell.length_a   1.000
_cell.length_b   1.000
_cell.length_c   1.000
_cell.angle_alpha   90.00
_cell.angle_beta   90.00
_cell.angle_gamma   90.00
#
_symmetry.space_group_name_H-M   'P 1'
#
loop_
_entity.id
_entity.type
_entity.pdbx_description
1 polymer ?
#
loop_
_entity_poly.entity_id
_entity_poly.type
_entity_poly.pdbx_seq_one_letter_code
_entity_poly.pdbx_strand_id
1 'polypeptide(L)'
;LYRHNEQAFWQAIPRNAPGVIHLMGELYGLDEIKPRKILDVTPYGVAQAETFKKEAGNPFREDGRKYKLNGGIDAKIGITNNMTMDLTINPDFGQVEADPSVVNLTAYETYFSEKRPFFIEGKNITSFNIGLGDGDSGNDNLFYSRRIGRNPHGHADLEDGWYADRPNFTTILGAAKLTGKTKNGLSLGFIEAITAEEKAEIDTGGGRIYQTVEPLTSYLIGRVQKDFKEGNTLLGGMFTSTNRDLDQNLGSFMHKSAYTGGLDFTQYFNKKNWMFNINLAFSQVAGTKEAIAETQRSSARYFQRPDNDHTEFDPERTSLMGNAGRIQLQKQNGHFNLMLCSIWKTPGFEANDLGYMQESDEVLSVIWAGYHVWDPKGIYRSYNFGGDVYVVNNFGGDITGKGFEWNGNMSFKNYWSAWTGGNISTSHPSTGLLRGGPMMEIPGNISLRAGFQTDYRK
;
A
#
# COMPACT_ATOMS: atom_id res chain seq x y z
N LEU A 1 0.31 22.36 28.51
CA LEU A 1 -0.63 23.24 29.22
C LEU A 1 -1.61 23.86 28.23
N TYR A 2 -2.86 23.40 28.21
CA TYR A 2 -3.87 23.80 27.22
C TYR A 2 -4.07 25.34 27.14
N ARG A 3 -4.09 26.00 28.28
CA ARG A 3 -4.29 27.47 28.36
C ARG A 3 -3.18 28.29 27.71
N HIS A 4 -1.99 27.72 27.58
CA HIS A 4 -0.82 28.38 26.97
C HIS A 4 -0.46 27.80 25.61
N ASN A 5 -1.21 26.80 25.13
CA ASN A 5 -0.90 26.02 23.93
C ASN A 5 0.56 25.51 23.93
N GLU A 6 1.01 25.04 25.11
CA GLU A 6 2.35 24.52 25.33
C GLU A 6 2.32 23.02 25.51
N GLN A 7 3.22 22.33 24.83
CA GLN A 7 3.59 20.94 25.09
C GLN A 7 4.92 20.93 25.83
N ALA A 8 4.93 20.33 27.02
CA ALA A 8 6.15 20.11 27.77
C ALA A 8 6.46 18.59 27.77
N PHE A 9 7.70 18.26 27.49
CA PHE A 9 8.19 16.89 27.55
C PHE A 9 9.08 16.74 28.80
N TRP A 10 9.00 15.58 29.46
CA TRP A 10 9.87 15.26 30.57
C TRP A 10 11.35 15.26 30.18
N GLN A 11 11.64 14.75 28.97
CA GLN A 11 12.97 14.75 28.38
C GLN A 11 13.13 15.88 27.37
N ALA A 12 14.31 16.48 27.33
CA ALA A 12 14.65 17.48 26.33
C ALA A 12 14.80 16.76 24.96
N ILE A 13 13.85 17.01 24.08
CA ILE A 13 13.88 16.48 22.70
C ILE A 13 14.38 17.61 21.79
N PRO A 14 15.58 17.49 21.18
CA PRO A 14 16.06 18.46 20.22
C PRO A 14 15.11 18.57 19.02
N ARG A 15 14.88 19.78 18.53
CA ARG A 15 13.97 19.99 17.38
C ARG A 15 14.43 19.35 16.09
N ASN A 16 15.72 19.07 15.97
CA ASN A 16 16.36 18.39 14.83
C ASN A 16 16.59 16.88 15.10
N ALA A 17 15.96 16.31 16.11
CA ALA A 17 16.10 14.89 16.40
C ALA A 17 15.46 14.04 15.26
N PRO A 18 16.12 12.99 14.78
CA PRO A 18 15.60 12.13 13.70
C PRO A 18 14.48 11.19 14.17
N GLY A 19 13.89 11.45 15.30
CA GLY A 19 12.80 10.74 15.95
C GLY A 19 12.78 11.05 17.44
N VAL A 20 11.69 10.71 18.10
CA VAL A 20 11.50 11.06 19.53
C VAL A 20 11.61 9.86 20.45
N ILE A 21 11.28 8.65 20.00
CA ILE A 21 11.17 7.46 20.86
C ILE A 21 12.50 7.07 21.49
N HIS A 22 13.59 7.16 20.75
CA HIS A 22 14.94 6.83 21.25
C HIS A 22 15.52 7.85 22.24
N LEU A 23 14.88 9.01 22.37
CA LEU A 23 15.21 10.07 23.33
C LEU A 23 14.28 10.10 24.53
N MET A 24 13.27 9.22 24.55
CA MET A 24 12.37 9.12 25.71
C MET A 24 13.13 8.57 26.91
N GLY A 25 12.78 9.06 28.11
CA GLY A 25 13.33 8.55 29.37
C GLY A 25 12.81 7.14 29.68
N GLU A 26 13.55 6.43 30.49
CA GLU A 26 13.14 5.14 31.04
C GLU A 26 12.32 5.36 32.33
N LEU A 27 11.22 4.63 32.47
CA LEU A 27 10.40 4.63 33.64
C LEU A 27 10.83 3.47 34.57
N TYR A 28 11.28 3.79 35.78
CA TYR A 28 11.70 2.83 36.79
C TYR A 28 10.62 2.65 37.88
N GLY A 29 10.70 1.56 38.63
CA GLY A 29 9.79 1.29 39.73
C GLY A 29 8.51 0.54 39.33
N LEU A 30 8.49 -0.10 38.18
CA LEU A 30 7.42 -0.99 37.73
C LEU A 30 7.76 -2.49 37.95
N ASP A 31 8.56 -2.79 38.97
CA ASP A 31 9.16 -4.11 39.19
C ASP A 31 8.14 -5.21 39.57
N GLU A 32 6.93 -4.83 39.99
CA GLU A 32 5.87 -5.79 40.38
C GLU A 32 4.90 -6.12 39.23
N ILE A 33 5.06 -5.53 38.06
CA ILE A 33 4.19 -5.83 36.92
C ILE A 33 4.59 -7.17 36.32
N LYS A 34 3.81 -8.20 36.62
CA LYS A 34 3.92 -9.50 35.98
C LYS A 34 3.07 -9.50 34.71
N PRO A 35 3.69 -9.66 33.51
CA PRO A 35 2.91 -9.78 32.28
C PRO A 35 1.96 -10.97 32.38
N ARG A 36 0.67 -10.74 32.13
CA ARG A 36 -0.30 -11.83 32.03
C ARG A 36 -0.15 -12.50 30.67
N LYS A 37 -0.35 -13.82 30.64
CA LYS A 37 -0.53 -14.53 29.39
C LYS A 37 -1.81 -14.00 28.73
N ILE A 38 -1.70 -13.47 27.52
CA ILE A 38 -2.84 -13.03 26.74
C ILE A 38 -3.51 -14.28 26.15
N LEU A 39 -4.78 -14.46 26.47
CA LEU A 39 -5.66 -15.43 25.84
C LEU A 39 -7.04 -14.79 25.80
N ASP A 40 -7.37 -14.19 24.68
CA ASP A 40 -8.65 -13.57 24.44
C ASP A 40 -9.35 -14.38 23.33
N VAL A 41 -10.57 -14.83 23.59
CA VAL A 41 -11.40 -15.55 22.62
C VAL A 41 -12.73 -14.82 22.55
N THR A 42 -13.07 -14.34 21.36
CA THR A 42 -14.23 -13.50 21.12
C THR A 42 -15.12 -14.13 20.05
N PRO A 43 -16.10 -14.96 20.43
CA PRO A 43 -17.14 -15.37 19.49
C PRO A 43 -18.11 -14.20 19.24
N TYR A 44 -18.62 -14.09 18.03
CA TYR A 44 -19.61 -13.06 17.68
C TYR A 44 -20.64 -13.57 16.68
N GLY A 45 -21.80 -12.91 16.69
CA GLY A 45 -22.86 -13.07 15.70
C GLY A 45 -23.29 -11.71 15.19
N VAL A 46 -23.55 -11.61 13.90
CA VAL A 46 -23.98 -10.40 13.22
C VAL A 46 -25.25 -10.66 12.46
N ALA A 47 -26.25 -9.77 12.67
CA ALA A 47 -27.47 -9.72 11.89
C ALA A 47 -27.47 -8.44 11.08
N GLN A 48 -27.61 -8.54 9.78
CA GLN A 48 -27.69 -7.42 8.85
C GLN A 48 -29.07 -7.35 8.21
N ALA A 49 -29.69 -6.16 8.20
CA ALA A 49 -30.87 -5.86 7.45
C ALA A 49 -30.53 -4.76 6.43
N GLU A 50 -30.70 -5.05 5.17
CA GLU A 50 -30.48 -4.12 4.06
C GLU A 50 -31.81 -3.73 3.44
N THR A 51 -32.00 -2.45 3.16
CA THR A 51 -33.15 -1.93 2.44
C THR A 51 -32.72 -1.24 1.17
N PHE A 52 -33.36 -1.52 0.07
CA PHE A 52 -33.03 -0.96 -1.25
C PHE A 52 -34.32 -0.67 -2.04
N LYS A 53 -34.18 0.09 -3.12
CA LYS A 53 -35.29 0.38 -4.01
C LYS A 53 -35.78 -0.93 -4.65
N LYS A 54 -37.11 -1.14 -4.57
CA LYS A 54 -37.73 -2.26 -5.28
C LYS A 54 -37.56 -2.13 -6.78
N GLU A 55 -37.30 -3.25 -7.42
CA GLU A 55 -37.12 -3.35 -8.87
C GLU A 55 -38.08 -4.41 -9.40
N ALA A 56 -39.11 -3.96 -10.13
CA ALA A 56 -40.13 -4.84 -10.65
C ALA A 56 -39.56 -5.84 -11.66
N GLY A 57 -39.87 -7.12 -11.49
CA GLY A 57 -39.34 -8.20 -12.32
C GLY A 57 -37.94 -8.72 -11.92
N ASN A 58 -37.29 -8.08 -10.96
CA ASN A 58 -36.03 -8.58 -10.40
C ASN A 58 -36.32 -9.38 -9.11
N PRO A 59 -36.22 -10.74 -9.14
CA PRO A 59 -36.61 -11.58 -8.01
C PRO A 59 -35.69 -11.42 -6.78
N PHE A 60 -34.51 -10.84 -6.94
CA PHE A 60 -33.60 -10.54 -5.83
C PHE A 60 -33.91 -9.20 -5.15
N ARG A 61 -34.72 -8.33 -5.78
CA ARG A 61 -35.00 -6.96 -5.32
C ARG A 61 -36.48 -6.64 -5.21
N GLU A 62 -37.39 -7.60 -5.43
CA GLU A 62 -38.83 -7.42 -5.34
C GLU A 62 -39.28 -6.98 -3.96
N ASP A 63 -38.74 -7.58 -2.89
CA ASP A 63 -39.13 -7.29 -1.52
C ASP A 63 -38.55 -5.95 -1.01
N GLY A 64 -37.52 -5.41 -1.63
CA GLY A 64 -36.84 -4.20 -1.20
C GLY A 64 -36.07 -4.36 0.12
N ARG A 65 -35.87 -5.60 0.58
CA ARG A 65 -35.22 -5.94 1.84
C ARG A 65 -34.42 -7.21 1.68
N LYS A 66 -33.26 -7.27 2.35
CA LYS A 66 -32.42 -8.49 2.44
C LYS A 66 -31.94 -8.63 3.88
N TYR A 67 -31.98 -9.84 4.41
CA TYR A 67 -31.49 -10.17 5.74
C TYR A 67 -30.35 -11.15 5.62
N LYS A 68 -29.29 -10.91 6.36
CA LYS A 68 -28.14 -11.80 6.46
C LYS A 68 -27.81 -12.04 7.92
N LEU A 69 -27.44 -13.29 8.24
CA LEU A 69 -26.90 -13.69 9.52
C LEU A 69 -25.48 -14.21 9.28
N ASN A 70 -24.57 -13.76 10.06
CA ASN A 70 -23.18 -14.21 10.03
C ASN A 70 -22.67 -14.44 11.45
N GLY A 71 -21.65 -15.29 11.61
CA GLY A 71 -21.02 -15.53 12.89
C GLY A 71 -19.61 -16.03 12.71
N GLY A 72 -18.75 -15.68 13.65
CA GLY A 72 -17.34 -16.02 13.61
C GLY A 72 -16.73 -16.03 15.00
N ILE A 73 -15.42 -16.26 15.02
CA ILE A 73 -14.64 -16.29 16.25
C ILE A 73 -13.25 -15.70 16.01
N ASP A 74 -12.85 -14.81 16.88
CA ASP A 74 -11.50 -14.27 16.94
C ASP A 74 -10.79 -14.80 18.18
N ALA A 75 -9.50 -15.12 18.08
CA ALA A 75 -8.67 -15.49 19.20
C ALA A 75 -7.33 -14.77 19.16
N LYS A 76 -6.89 -14.25 20.30
CA LYS A 76 -5.58 -13.63 20.46
C LYS A 76 -4.80 -14.33 21.55
N ILE A 77 -3.63 -14.83 21.19
CA ILE A 77 -2.80 -15.69 22.05
C ILE A 77 -1.41 -15.03 22.17
N GLY A 78 -1.01 -14.68 23.39
CA GLY A 78 0.37 -14.26 23.68
C GLY A 78 1.30 -15.47 23.71
N ILE A 79 2.11 -15.64 22.67
CA ILE A 79 3.12 -16.70 22.59
C ILE A 79 4.29 -16.38 23.54
N THR A 80 4.74 -15.15 23.53
CA THR A 80 5.70 -14.60 24.49
C THR A 80 5.24 -13.19 24.88
N ASN A 81 5.98 -12.51 25.75
CA ASN A 81 5.66 -11.12 26.11
C ASN A 81 5.70 -10.16 24.92
N ASN A 82 6.37 -10.53 23.84
CA ASN A 82 6.61 -9.66 22.67
C ASN A 82 6.16 -10.31 21.34
N MET A 83 5.49 -11.45 21.41
CA MET A 83 4.96 -12.15 20.22
C MET A 83 3.52 -12.56 20.46
N THR A 84 2.67 -12.21 19.52
CA THR A 84 1.24 -12.49 19.52
C THR A 84 0.84 -13.31 18.32
N MET A 85 -0.07 -14.25 18.52
CA MET A 85 -0.77 -14.99 17.48
C MET A 85 -2.22 -14.55 17.50
N ASP A 86 -2.70 -14.03 16.38
CA ASP A 86 -4.11 -13.70 16.15
C ASP A 86 -4.68 -14.75 15.18
N LEU A 87 -5.83 -15.29 15.53
CA LEU A 87 -6.58 -16.26 14.71
C LEU A 87 -7.97 -15.71 14.48
N THR A 88 -8.50 -15.91 13.30
CA THR A 88 -9.89 -15.55 12.99
C THR A 88 -10.51 -16.61 12.08
N ILE A 89 -11.78 -16.91 12.33
CA ILE A 89 -12.62 -17.77 11.50
C ILE A 89 -13.85 -16.98 11.12
N ASN A 90 -14.11 -16.85 9.83
CA ASN A 90 -15.22 -16.13 9.24
C ASN A 90 -15.35 -14.69 9.80
N PRO A 91 -14.28 -13.86 9.74
CA PRO A 91 -14.29 -12.52 10.33
C PRO A 91 -15.36 -11.66 9.69
N ASP A 92 -16.09 -10.91 10.55
CA ASP A 92 -16.99 -9.86 10.10
C ASP A 92 -16.34 -8.49 10.26
N PHE A 93 -16.28 -7.75 9.16
CA PHE A 93 -15.76 -6.39 9.13
C PHE A 93 -16.86 -5.33 8.97
N GLY A 94 -18.12 -5.70 9.20
CA GLY A 94 -19.26 -4.79 9.09
C GLY A 94 -19.22 -3.59 10.02
N GLN A 95 -18.42 -3.63 11.09
CA GLN A 95 -18.18 -2.49 12.00
C GLN A 95 -17.07 -1.55 11.51
N VAL A 96 -16.36 -1.91 10.45
CA VAL A 96 -15.29 -1.08 9.90
C VAL A 96 -15.92 0.06 9.11
N GLU A 97 -15.42 1.28 9.34
CA GLU A 97 -15.85 2.46 8.59
C GLU A 97 -15.71 2.24 7.08
N ALA A 98 -16.76 2.56 6.32
CA ALA A 98 -16.76 2.45 4.87
C ALA A 98 -15.68 3.34 4.25
N ASP A 99 -15.15 2.91 3.11
CA ASP A 99 -14.24 3.74 2.34
C ASP A 99 -15.00 4.93 1.72
N PRO A 100 -14.36 6.10 1.61
CA PRO A 100 -14.98 7.24 0.98
C PRO A 100 -15.32 6.95 -0.47
N SER A 101 -16.46 7.45 -0.94
CA SER A 101 -16.81 7.40 -2.36
C SER A 101 -15.84 8.26 -3.16
N VAL A 102 -15.15 7.67 -4.12
CA VAL A 102 -14.15 8.33 -4.98
C VAL A 102 -14.53 8.14 -6.44
N VAL A 103 -14.57 9.23 -7.20
CA VAL A 103 -14.64 9.16 -8.66
C VAL A 103 -13.23 8.95 -9.20
N ASN A 104 -12.92 7.73 -9.58
CA ASN A 104 -11.61 7.40 -10.15
C ASN A 104 -11.63 7.64 -11.66
N LEU A 105 -10.92 8.68 -12.12
CA LEU A 105 -10.75 9.01 -13.54
C LEU A 105 -9.44 8.45 -14.11
N THR A 106 -8.60 7.82 -13.28
CA THR A 106 -7.34 7.23 -13.70
C THR A 106 -7.56 5.81 -14.25
N ALA A 107 -6.52 5.26 -14.87
CA ALA A 107 -6.50 3.86 -15.31
C ALA A 107 -6.05 2.89 -14.18
N TYR A 108 -5.78 3.40 -12.98
CA TYR A 108 -5.22 2.65 -11.86
C TYR A 108 -6.22 2.48 -10.73
N GLU A 109 -6.05 1.40 -9.96
CA GLU A 109 -6.85 1.14 -8.76
C GLU A 109 -6.59 2.21 -7.69
N THR A 110 -7.66 2.68 -7.04
CA THR A 110 -7.53 3.60 -5.90
C THR A 110 -6.99 2.86 -4.68
N TYR A 111 -5.94 3.41 -4.07
CA TYR A 111 -5.40 2.90 -2.82
C TYR A 111 -6.26 3.34 -1.63
N PHE A 112 -6.67 2.39 -0.80
CA PHE A 112 -7.33 2.65 0.47
C PHE A 112 -6.51 2.10 1.63
N SER A 113 -6.35 2.88 2.67
CA SER A 113 -5.68 2.41 3.89
C SER A 113 -6.48 1.28 4.55
N GLU A 114 -5.77 0.34 5.18
CA GLU A 114 -6.40 -0.76 5.92
C GLU A 114 -7.08 -0.23 7.18
N LYS A 115 -8.31 -0.68 7.42
CA LYS A 115 -9.14 -0.30 8.58
C LYS A 115 -9.52 -1.51 9.45
N ARG A 116 -9.33 -2.74 8.96
CA ARG A 116 -9.69 -3.96 9.68
C ARG A 116 -8.67 -4.25 10.79
N PRO A 117 -9.09 -4.36 12.07
CA PRO A 117 -8.19 -4.49 13.22
C PRO A 117 -7.19 -5.65 13.07
N PHE A 118 -7.64 -6.79 12.58
CA PHE A 118 -6.78 -7.96 12.35
C PHE A 118 -5.55 -7.63 11.49
N PHE A 119 -5.68 -6.80 10.45
CA PHE A 119 -4.58 -6.46 9.54
C PHE A 119 -3.82 -5.20 9.96
N ILE A 120 -4.41 -4.32 10.77
CA ILE A 120 -3.74 -3.10 11.28
C ILE A 120 -2.67 -3.45 12.30
N GLU A 121 -2.99 -4.35 13.23
CA GLU A 121 -2.08 -4.74 14.28
C GLU A 121 -0.85 -5.46 13.72
N GLY A 122 0.34 -4.95 14.04
CA GLY A 122 1.60 -5.48 13.52
C GLY A 122 1.92 -5.12 12.06
N LYS A 123 1.14 -4.23 11.40
CA LYS A 123 1.34 -3.81 10.00
C LYS A 123 2.77 -3.33 9.73
N ASN A 124 3.41 -2.64 10.67
CA ASN A 124 4.79 -2.19 10.55
C ASN A 124 5.80 -3.33 10.42
N ILE A 125 5.49 -4.52 10.94
CA ILE A 125 6.34 -5.71 10.81
C ILE A 125 6.16 -6.34 9.43
N THR A 126 4.94 -6.37 8.88
CA THR A 126 4.59 -7.04 7.63
C THR A 126 4.67 -6.13 6.40
N SER A 127 5.10 -4.89 6.53
CA SER A 127 5.24 -3.96 5.40
C SER A 127 6.57 -4.15 4.66
N PHE A 128 6.53 -3.97 3.33
CA PHE A 128 7.71 -3.93 2.45
C PHE A 128 7.45 -2.94 1.32
N ASN A 129 7.85 -1.68 1.51
CA ASN A 129 7.63 -0.62 0.55
C ASN A 129 8.69 -0.60 -0.54
N ILE A 130 8.27 -0.46 -1.78
CA ILE A 130 9.13 -0.27 -2.95
C ILE A 130 9.22 1.22 -3.28
N GLY A 131 8.12 1.96 -3.15
CA GLY A 131 8.02 3.39 -3.43
C GLY A 131 8.71 4.30 -2.40
N LEU A 132 8.72 5.62 -2.67
CA LEU A 132 9.27 6.64 -1.75
C LEU A 132 8.38 6.92 -0.53
N GLY A 133 7.09 6.61 -0.62
CA GLY A 133 6.11 6.92 0.42
C GLY A 133 5.34 8.22 0.15
N ASP A 134 5.59 8.90 -0.96
CA ASP A 134 4.86 10.04 -1.48
C ASP A 134 4.75 9.97 -3.02
N GLY A 135 3.96 10.83 -3.62
CA GLY A 135 3.69 10.81 -5.07
C GLY A 135 2.89 9.60 -5.54
N ASP A 136 2.88 9.39 -6.85
CA ASP A 136 2.06 8.36 -7.51
C ASP A 136 2.47 6.93 -7.15
N SER A 137 3.77 6.67 -6.99
CA SER A 137 4.31 5.37 -6.53
C SER A 137 4.44 5.26 -5.01
N GLY A 138 3.85 6.18 -4.24
CA GLY A 138 4.02 6.27 -2.79
C GLY A 138 3.53 5.06 -2.01
N ASN A 139 2.56 4.35 -2.55
CA ASN A 139 1.91 3.20 -1.93
C ASN A 139 2.40 1.85 -2.45
N ASP A 140 3.36 1.82 -3.39
CA ASP A 140 3.86 0.58 -3.97
C ASP A 140 4.51 -0.32 -2.91
N ASN A 141 3.97 -1.52 -2.73
CA ASN A 141 4.42 -2.47 -1.71
C ASN A 141 4.10 -3.92 -2.08
N LEU A 142 4.81 -4.88 -1.48
CA LEU A 142 4.61 -6.31 -1.73
C LEU A 142 3.42 -6.91 -0.99
N PHE A 143 2.89 -6.23 0.02
CA PHE A 143 1.72 -6.69 0.77
C PHE A 143 0.71 -5.57 0.98
N TYR A 144 -0.47 -5.75 0.41
CA TYR A 144 -1.64 -4.90 0.57
C TYR A 144 -2.81 -5.74 1.07
N SER A 145 -3.07 -5.68 2.36
CA SER A 145 -4.04 -6.56 3.05
C SER A 145 -5.46 -6.49 2.49
N ARG A 146 -5.82 -5.38 1.81
CA ARG A 146 -7.11 -5.21 1.14
C ARG A 146 -7.34 -6.19 -0.02
N ARG A 147 -6.30 -6.90 -0.49
CA ARG A 147 -6.45 -7.99 -1.46
C ARG A 147 -7.21 -9.17 -0.87
N ILE A 148 -7.06 -9.42 0.42
CA ILE A 148 -7.72 -10.53 1.13
C ILE A 148 -9.13 -10.10 1.51
N GLY A 149 -10.15 -10.79 0.98
CA GLY A 149 -11.56 -10.48 1.23
C GLY A 149 -12.11 -9.28 0.43
N ARG A 150 -11.48 -8.94 -0.71
CA ARG A 150 -11.96 -7.88 -1.64
C ARG A 150 -13.26 -8.27 -2.34
N ASN A 151 -13.81 -7.34 -3.11
CA ASN A 151 -14.91 -7.65 -4.04
C ASN A 151 -14.48 -8.75 -5.02
N PRO A 152 -15.35 -9.71 -5.35
CA PRO A 152 -15.08 -10.73 -6.36
C PRO A 152 -14.61 -10.12 -7.69
N HIS A 153 -13.67 -10.78 -8.35
CA HIS A 153 -13.11 -10.33 -9.63
C HIS A 153 -14.07 -10.57 -10.80
N GLY A 154 -14.79 -11.71 -10.77
CA GLY A 154 -15.69 -12.11 -11.84
C GLY A 154 -17.03 -11.37 -11.81
N HIS A 155 -17.69 -11.35 -12.94
CA HIS A 155 -19.04 -10.85 -13.09
C HIS A 155 -19.96 -12.00 -13.52
N ALA A 156 -21.26 -11.90 -13.23
CA ALA A 156 -22.24 -12.82 -13.76
C ALA A 156 -22.48 -12.53 -15.25
N ASP A 157 -22.45 -13.57 -16.06
CA ASP A 157 -22.81 -13.48 -17.47
C ASP A 157 -24.34 -13.50 -17.57
N LEU A 158 -24.92 -12.38 -17.99
CA LEU A 158 -26.36 -12.20 -18.03
C LEU A 158 -26.86 -12.07 -19.47
N GLU A 159 -27.90 -12.84 -19.80
CA GLU A 159 -28.71 -12.63 -20.98
C GLU A 159 -29.84 -11.65 -20.71
N ASP A 160 -30.51 -11.17 -21.78
CA ASP A 160 -31.64 -10.25 -21.64
C ASP A 160 -32.75 -10.85 -20.77
N GLY A 161 -33.17 -10.11 -19.76
CA GLY A 161 -34.18 -10.53 -18.80
C GLY A 161 -33.67 -11.39 -17.65
N TRP A 162 -32.37 -11.66 -17.56
CA TRP A 162 -31.76 -12.34 -16.43
C TRP A 162 -31.35 -11.34 -15.34
N TYR A 163 -31.36 -11.82 -14.10
CA TYR A 163 -30.96 -11.03 -12.94
C TYR A 163 -29.95 -11.81 -12.11
N ALA A 164 -29.04 -11.12 -11.45
CA ALA A 164 -28.06 -11.76 -10.57
C ALA A 164 -27.99 -11.11 -9.18
N ASP A 165 -27.82 -11.94 -8.17
CA ASP A 165 -27.36 -11.54 -6.83
C ASP A 165 -25.90 -11.98 -6.66
N ARG A 166 -24.99 -11.00 -6.63
CA ARG A 166 -23.53 -11.24 -6.52
C ARG A 166 -23.05 -10.79 -5.13
N PRO A 167 -22.17 -11.55 -4.48
CA PRO A 167 -21.52 -11.10 -3.25
C PRO A 167 -20.73 -9.80 -3.44
N ASN A 168 -20.81 -8.91 -2.46
CA ASN A 168 -20.07 -7.63 -2.49
C ASN A 168 -18.62 -7.76 -1.99
N PHE A 169 -18.28 -8.87 -1.35
CA PHE A 169 -16.95 -9.17 -0.82
C PHE A 169 -16.76 -10.67 -0.74
N THR A 170 -15.51 -11.10 -0.72
CA THR A 170 -15.12 -12.51 -0.62
C THR A 170 -15.01 -12.89 0.84
N THR A 171 -15.64 -13.99 1.23
CA THR A 171 -15.62 -14.51 2.59
C THR A 171 -14.23 -15.00 2.96
N ILE A 172 -13.67 -14.54 4.05
CA ILE A 172 -12.45 -15.08 4.63
C ILE A 172 -12.86 -16.28 5.49
N LEU A 173 -12.56 -17.51 5.05
CA LEU A 173 -12.86 -18.73 5.80
C LEU A 173 -12.09 -18.77 7.12
N GLY A 174 -10.83 -18.35 7.07
CA GLY A 174 -9.99 -18.24 8.24
C GLY A 174 -8.68 -17.54 7.93
N ALA A 175 -8.10 -16.94 8.96
CA ALA A 175 -6.76 -16.36 8.88
C ALA A 175 -6.01 -16.55 10.21
N ALA A 176 -4.69 -16.72 10.09
CA ALA A 176 -3.76 -16.78 11.20
C ALA A 176 -2.67 -15.71 11.00
N LYS A 177 -2.34 -14.97 12.05
CA LYS A 177 -1.28 -13.97 12.03
C LYS A 177 -0.39 -14.12 13.25
N LEU A 178 0.92 -14.27 13.02
CA LEU A 178 1.95 -14.25 14.06
C LEU A 178 2.81 -13.01 13.85
N THR A 179 2.86 -12.13 14.84
CA THR A 179 3.71 -10.94 14.79
C THR A 179 4.43 -10.71 16.13
N GLY A 180 5.62 -10.15 16.03
CA GLY A 180 6.36 -9.75 17.21
C GLY A 180 7.83 -9.47 16.94
N LYS A 181 8.50 -8.99 17.99
CA LYS A 181 9.94 -8.71 17.98
C LYS A 181 10.59 -9.32 19.22
N THR A 182 11.59 -10.14 19.01
CA THR A 182 12.37 -10.76 20.13
C THR A 182 13.26 -9.72 20.81
N LYS A 183 13.69 -10.01 22.04
CA LYS A 183 14.66 -9.18 22.77
C LYS A 183 15.97 -8.98 22.01
N ASN A 184 16.34 -9.93 21.16
CA ASN A 184 17.56 -9.87 20.36
C ASN A 184 17.38 -9.08 19.07
N GLY A 185 16.25 -8.36 18.88
CA GLY A 185 16.00 -7.53 17.70
C GLY A 185 15.57 -8.29 16.45
N LEU A 186 15.13 -9.56 16.55
CA LEU A 186 14.52 -10.29 15.45
C LEU A 186 13.02 -10.01 15.42
N SER A 187 12.53 -9.38 14.36
CA SER A 187 11.12 -9.16 14.07
C SER A 187 10.61 -10.25 13.13
N LEU A 188 9.46 -10.81 13.44
CA LEU A 188 8.81 -11.87 12.67
C LEU A 188 7.37 -11.44 12.37
N GLY A 189 6.97 -11.55 11.13
CA GLY A 189 5.60 -11.40 10.67
C GLY A 189 5.23 -12.59 9.77
N PHE A 190 4.15 -13.26 10.10
CA PHE A 190 3.61 -14.35 9.30
C PHE A 190 2.09 -14.18 9.24
N ILE A 191 1.52 -14.24 8.04
CA ILE A 191 0.07 -14.22 7.84
C ILE A 191 -0.27 -15.31 6.84
N GLU A 192 -1.25 -16.13 7.19
CA GLU A 192 -1.90 -17.07 6.28
C GLU A 192 -3.40 -16.79 6.30
N ALA A 193 -4.02 -16.76 5.13
CA ALA A 193 -5.46 -16.57 5.00
C ALA A 193 -6.01 -17.40 3.85
N ILE A 194 -7.22 -17.92 4.03
CA ILE A 194 -7.96 -18.66 3.01
C ILE A 194 -9.30 -17.97 2.81
N THR A 195 -9.62 -17.63 1.54
CA THR A 195 -10.92 -17.08 1.16
C THR A 195 -11.75 -18.11 0.42
N ALA A 196 -13.07 -18.03 0.59
CA ALA A 196 -14.02 -18.94 -0.02
C ALA A 196 -14.11 -18.76 -1.54
N GLU A 197 -14.54 -19.80 -2.23
CA GLU A 197 -15.16 -19.65 -3.54
C GLU A 197 -16.49 -18.89 -3.36
N GLU A 198 -16.70 -17.84 -4.18
CA GLU A 198 -17.94 -17.07 -4.19
C GLU A 198 -18.69 -17.30 -5.49
N LYS A 199 -20.01 -17.41 -5.41
CA LYS A 199 -20.90 -17.61 -6.56
C LYS A 199 -21.94 -16.51 -6.64
N ALA A 200 -22.15 -16.01 -7.85
CA ALA A 200 -23.34 -15.24 -8.18
C ALA A 200 -24.51 -16.20 -8.38
N GLU A 201 -25.66 -15.90 -7.78
CA GLU A 201 -26.91 -16.56 -8.05
C GLU A 201 -27.61 -15.83 -9.18
N ILE A 202 -27.95 -16.53 -10.25
CA ILE A 202 -28.53 -15.96 -11.47
C ILE A 202 -29.93 -16.54 -11.67
N ASP A 203 -30.92 -15.67 -11.80
CA ASP A 203 -32.28 -16.02 -12.20
C ASP A 203 -32.43 -15.88 -13.70
N THR A 204 -32.79 -17.00 -14.38
CA THR A 204 -32.95 -17.06 -15.83
C THR A 204 -34.41 -16.89 -16.28
N GLY A 205 -35.33 -16.59 -15.34
CA GLY A 205 -36.77 -16.58 -15.59
C GLY A 205 -37.41 -17.98 -15.66
N GLY A 206 -36.62 -19.03 -15.82
CA GLY A 206 -37.05 -20.42 -15.82
C GLY A 206 -36.42 -21.28 -14.72
N GLY A 207 -35.49 -20.71 -13.95
CA GLY A 207 -34.78 -21.40 -12.87
C GLY A 207 -33.60 -20.59 -12.34
N ARG A 208 -32.88 -21.16 -11.38
CA ARG A 208 -31.70 -20.57 -10.77
C ARG A 208 -30.47 -21.34 -11.18
N ILE A 209 -29.42 -20.60 -11.60
CA ILE A 209 -28.07 -21.14 -11.86
C ILE A 209 -27.06 -20.40 -11.01
N TYR A 210 -25.89 -20.99 -10.81
CA TYR A 210 -24.80 -20.42 -10.03
C TYR A 210 -23.55 -20.35 -10.87
N GLN A 211 -22.89 -19.17 -10.88
CA GLN A 211 -21.63 -18.95 -11.58
C GLN A 211 -20.57 -18.52 -10.60
N THR A 212 -19.41 -19.16 -10.63
CA THR A 212 -18.26 -18.76 -9.80
C THR A 212 -17.78 -17.38 -10.21
N VAL A 213 -17.67 -16.46 -9.25
CA VAL A 213 -17.22 -15.08 -9.44
C VAL A 213 -15.93 -14.78 -8.67
N GLU A 214 -15.55 -15.65 -7.73
CA GLU A 214 -14.24 -15.60 -7.05
C GLU A 214 -13.81 -17.03 -6.71
N PRO A 215 -12.54 -17.39 -6.93
CA PRO A 215 -12.03 -18.73 -6.64
C PRO A 215 -11.69 -18.90 -5.17
N LEU A 216 -11.68 -20.14 -4.69
CA LEU A 216 -11.00 -20.48 -3.45
C LEU A 216 -9.54 -20.07 -3.56
N THR A 217 -9.07 -19.22 -2.63
CA THR A 217 -7.72 -18.63 -2.70
C THR A 217 -7.01 -18.78 -1.36
N SER A 218 -5.75 -19.19 -1.43
CA SER A 218 -4.81 -19.21 -0.31
C SER A 218 -3.79 -18.07 -0.46
N TYR A 219 -3.57 -17.33 0.63
CA TYR A 219 -2.63 -16.23 0.73
C TYR A 219 -1.63 -16.52 1.84
N LEU A 220 -0.34 -16.34 1.56
CA LEU A 220 0.74 -16.50 2.52
C LEU A 220 1.67 -15.29 2.48
N ILE A 221 1.99 -14.75 3.64
CA ILE A 221 2.95 -13.66 3.81
C ILE A 221 3.93 -14.07 4.91
N GLY A 222 5.22 -14.02 4.59
CA GLY A 222 6.31 -14.22 5.55
C GLY A 222 7.26 -13.03 5.54
N ARG A 223 7.54 -12.45 6.70
CA ARG A 223 8.46 -11.32 6.88
C ARG A 223 9.41 -11.60 8.04
N VAL A 224 10.69 -11.43 7.78
CA VAL A 224 11.75 -11.53 8.79
C VAL A 224 12.62 -10.29 8.69
N GLN A 225 12.92 -9.65 9.80
CA GLN A 225 13.85 -8.54 9.86
C GLN A 225 14.70 -8.65 11.13
N LYS A 226 15.98 -8.42 11.00
CA LYS A 226 16.94 -8.45 12.11
C LYS A 226 17.61 -7.09 12.29
N ASP A 227 17.55 -6.59 13.51
CA ASP A 227 18.30 -5.43 13.96
C ASP A 227 19.68 -5.86 14.49
N PHE A 228 20.70 -5.19 14.04
CA PHE A 228 22.08 -5.34 14.53
C PHE A 228 22.59 -3.98 15.04
N LYS A 229 23.58 -4.03 15.92
CA LYS A 229 24.29 -2.84 16.42
C LYS A 229 23.31 -1.75 16.92
N GLU A 230 22.38 -2.13 17.79
CA GLU A 230 21.40 -1.21 18.39
C GLU A 230 20.54 -0.48 17.33
N GLY A 231 20.15 -1.18 16.26
CA GLY A 231 19.33 -0.64 15.18
C GLY A 231 20.08 0.25 14.19
N ASN A 232 21.43 0.22 14.19
CA ASN A 232 22.19 0.90 13.15
C ASN A 232 22.26 0.13 11.84
N THR A 233 22.03 -1.18 11.88
CA THR A 233 21.97 -2.04 10.71
C THR A 233 20.70 -2.86 10.76
N LEU A 234 19.88 -2.80 9.72
CA LEU A 234 18.68 -3.60 9.55
C LEU A 234 18.84 -4.47 8.31
N LEU A 235 18.55 -5.74 8.43
CA LEU A 235 18.53 -6.69 7.31
C LEU A 235 17.21 -7.45 7.37
N GLY A 236 16.49 -7.49 6.26
CA GLY A 236 15.21 -8.15 6.21
C GLY A 236 14.95 -8.89 4.91
N GLY A 237 13.92 -9.74 4.95
CA GLY A 237 13.40 -10.45 3.78
C GLY A 237 11.90 -10.66 3.91
N MET A 238 11.22 -10.67 2.77
CA MET A 238 9.79 -10.92 2.65
C MET A 238 9.52 -11.92 1.55
N PHE A 239 8.49 -12.71 1.75
CA PHE A 239 7.93 -13.61 0.75
C PHE A 239 6.41 -13.50 0.80
N THR A 240 5.77 -13.47 -0.37
CA THR A 240 4.31 -13.57 -0.50
C THR A 240 3.93 -14.62 -1.53
N SER A 241 2.78 -15.25 -1.32
CA SER A 241 2.24 -16.27 -2.21
C SER A 241 0.73 -16.12 -2.29
N THR A 242 0.20 -16.20 -3.50
CA THR A 242 -1.23 -16.29 -3.79
C THR A 242 -1.44 -17.50 -4.70
N ASN A 243 -2.32 -18.42 -4.31
CA ASN A 243 -2.67 -19.59 -5.10
C ASN A 243 -4.19 -19.70 -5.19
N ARG A 244 -4.71 -19.92 -6.40
CA ARG A 244 -6.14 -19.94 -6.71
C ARG A 244 -6.56 -21.24 -7.35
N ASP A 245 -7.72 -21.74 -6.96
CA ASP A 245 -8.40 -22.89 -7.60
C ASP A 245 -9.35 -22.33 -8.67
N LEU A 246 -8.82 -22.14 -9.89
CA LEU A 246 -9.51 -21.46 -10.97
C LEU A 246 -10.33 -22.44 -11.82
N ASP A 247 -11.58 -22.09 -12.11
CA ASP A 247 -12.33 -22.64 -13.22
C ASP A 247 -11.87 -22.04 -14.57
N GLN A 248 -12.48 -22.47 -15.67
CA GLN A 248 -12.11 -22.02 -17.00
C GLN A 248 -12.42 -20.51 -17.22
N ASN A 249 -13.52 -20.02 -16.65
CA ASN A 249 -13.95 -18.64 -16.84
C ASN A 249 -12.98 -17.67 -16.12
N LEU A 250 -12.79 -17.85 -14.81
CA LEU A 250 -11.87 -17.03 -14.02
C LEU A 250 -10.41 -17.20 -14.46
N GLY A 251 -10.04 -18.39 -14.91
CA GLY A 251 -8.71 -18.68 -15.47
C GLY A 251 -8.38 -17.91 -16.74
N SER A 252 -9.36 -17.35 -17.44
CA SER A 252 -9.13 -16.54 -18.65
C SER A 252 -8.53 -15.16 -18.35
N PHE A 253 -8.64 -14.64 -17.11
CA PHE A 253 -8.15 -13.31 -16.74
C PHE A 253 -7.44 -13.24 -15.39
N MET A 254 -7.49 -14.30 -14.57
CA MET A 254 -6.82 -14.34 -13.26
C MET A 254 -5.56 -15.21 -13.30
N HIS A 255 -4.53 -14.80 -12.56
CA HIS A 255 -3.36 -15.63 -12.33
C HIS A 255 -3.71 -16.83 -11.46
N LYS A 256 -3.28 -18.03 -11.86
CA LYS A 256 -3.38 -19.23 -11.04
C LYS A 256 -2.49 -19.16 -9.81
N SER A 257 -1.30 -18.61 -9.98
CA SER A 257 -0.35 -18.41 -8.89
C SER A 257 0.44 -17.12 -9.07
N ALA A 258 0.73 -16.45 -7.96
CA ALA A 258 1.57 -15.27 -7.90
C ALA A 258 2.47 -15.32 -6.68
N TYR A 259 3.76 -15.09 -6.91
CA TYR A 259 4.79 -15.10 -5.87
C TYR A 259 5.58 -13.83 -5.92
N THR A 260 5.85 -13.22 -4.75
CA THR A 260 6.83 -12.14 -4.65
C THR A 260 7.83 -12.44 -3.56
N GLY A 261 9.06 -11.98 -3.76
CA GLY A 261 10.13 -12.02 -2.77
C GLY A 261 10.79 -10.65 -2.65
N GLY A 262 11.18 -10.27 -1.45
CA GLY A 262 11.86 -9.01 -1.18
C GLY A 262 13.04 -9.18 -0.24
N LEU A 263 14.09 -8.39 -0.44
CA LEU A 263 15.24 -8.24 0.46
C LEU A 263 15.43 -6.75 0.74
N ASP A 264 15.63 -6.39 1.99
CA ASP A 264 15.90 -5.02 2.40
C ASP A 264 17.10 -4.93 3.34
N PHE A 265 17.86 -3.89 3.13
CA PHE A 265 19.00 -3.55 3.95
C PHE A 265 19.00 -2.04 4.24
N THR A 266 19.19 -1.69 5.50
CA THR A 266 19.36 -0.29 5.92
C THR A 266 20.59 -0.19 6.83
N GLN A 267 21.44 0.78 6.55
CA GLN A 267 22.61 1.09 7.35
C GLN A 267 22.61 2.56 7.74
N TYR A 268 22.60 2.83 9.01
CA TYR A 268 22.88 4.16 9.57
C TYR A 268 24.37 4.27 9.93
N PHE A 269 24.95 5.42 9.65
CA PHE A 269 26.35 5.71 9.96
C PHE A 269 26.53 7.18 10.39
N ASN A 270 27.72 7.49 10.89
CA ASN A 270 28.06 8.80 11.42
C ASN A 270 27.01 9.31 12.45
N LYS A 271 26.77 8.53 13.53
CA LYS A 271 25.77 8.84 14.58
C LYS A 271 24.37 9.04 14.01
N LYS A 272 23.97 8.21 13.07
CA LYS A 272 22.70 8.28 12.32
C LYS A 272 22.51 9.57 11.51
N ASN A 273 23.59 10.29 11.22
CA ASN A 273 23.53 11.45 10.34
C ASN A 273 23.28 11.06 8.87
N TRP A 274 23.73 9.89 8.50
CA TRP A 274 23.54 9.33 7.17
C TRP A 274 22.81 7.98 7.24
N MET A 275 21.98 7.74 6.24
CA MET A 275 21.29 6.47 6.00
C MET A 275 21.55 6.00 4.58
N PHE A 276 21.92 4.74 4.44
CA PHE A 276 21.88 4.02 3.18
C PHE A 276 20.80 2.95 3.26
N ASN A 277 19.95 2.88 2.27
CA ASN A 277 18.88 1.88 2.16
C ASN A 277 18.88 1.27 0.77
N ILE A 278 18.68 -0.03 0.70
CA ILE A 278 18.40 -0.77 -0.53
C ILE A 278 17.27 -1.74 -0.28
N ASN A 279 16.25 -1.74 -1.16
CA ASN A 279 15.18 -2.70 -1.22
C ASN A 279 15.21 -3.36 -2.59
N LEU A 280 15.16 -4.67 -2.65
CA LEU A 280 15.07 -5.46 -3.87
C LEU A 280 13.81 -6.31 -3.80
N ALA A 281 13.06 -6.35 -4.87
CA ALA A 281 11.85 -7.14 -4.99
C ALA A 281 11.85 -7.93 -6.30
N PHE A 282 11.30 -9.14 -6.26
CA PHE A 282 11.14 -10.03 -7.40
C PHE A 282 9.69 -10.51 -7.43
N SER A 283 9.14 -10.68 -8.62
CA SER A 283 7.80 -11.22 -8.80
C SER A 283 7.76 -12.26 -9.89
N GLN A 284 6.85 -13.22 -9.74
CA GLN A 284 6.48 -14.19 -10.74
C GLN A 284 4.98 -14.44 -10.66
N VAL A 285 4.28 -14.25 -11.77
CA VAL A 285 2.87 -14.62 -11.94
C VAL A 285 2.75 -15.69 -13.02
N ALA A 286 1.82 -16.62 -12.85
CA ALA A 286 1.57 -17.69 -13.80
C ALA A 286 0.06 -17.95 -13.92
N GLY A 287 -0.38 -18.29 -15.14
CA GLY A 287 -1.78 -18.54 -15.47
C GLY A 287 -1.93 -19.12 -16.87
N THR A 288 -3.14 -19.02 -17.41
CA THR A 288 -3.39 -19.36 -18.80
C THR A 288 -2.74 -18.31 -19.73
N LYS A 289 -2.67 -18.62 -21.02
CA LYS A 289 -2.17 -17.66 -22.04
C LYS A 289 -3.03 -16.39 -22.04
N GLU A 290 -4.34 -16.54 -21.92
CA GLU A 290 -5.31 -15.44 -21.88
C GLU A 290 -5.05 -14.53 -20.68
N ALA A 291 -4.91 -15.08 -19.47
CA ALA A 291 -4.65 -14.31 -18.25
C ALA A 291 -3.32 -13.55 -18.33
N ILE A 292 -2.27 -14.19 -18.86
CA ILE A 292 -0.96 -13.52 -19.01
C ILE A 292 -0.99 -12.48 -20.13
N ALA A 293 -1.74 -12.72 -21.21
CA ALA A 293 -1.96 -11.72 -22.25
C ALA A 293 -2.70 -10.50 -21.72
N GLU A 294 -3.72 -10.69 -20.85
CA GLU A 294 -4.42 -9.61 -20.16
C GLU A 294 -3.46 -8.79 -19.28
N THR A 295 -2.60 -9.48 -18.52
CA THR A 295 -1.57 -8.84 -17.69
C THR A 295 -0.61 -8.00 -18.52
N GLN A 296 -0.14 -8.50 -19.67
CA GLN A 296 0.73 -7.77 -20.59
C GLN A 296 0.04 -6.52 -21.18
N ARG A 297 -1.29 -6.55 -21.36
CA ARG A 297 -2.09 -5.42 -21.87
C ARG A 297 -2.56 -4.47 -20.79
N SER A 298 -2.36 -4.80 -19.53
CA SER A 298 -2.87 -4.00 -18.40
C SER A 298 -2.34 -2.56 -18.42
N SER A 299 -3.05 -1.67 -17.74
CA SER A 299 -2.67 -0.26 -17.60
C SER A 299 -1.30 -0.06 -16.95
N ALA A 300 -0.79 -1.06 -16.25
CA ALA A 300 0.52 -1.01 -15.61
C ALA A 300 1.68 -1.01 -16.61
N ARG A 301 1.51 -1.50 -17.85
CA ARG A 301 2.66 -1.75 -18.75
C ARG A 301 2.40 -1.61 -20.25
N TYR A 302 1.19 -1.92 -20.76
CA TYR A 302 0.82 -1.80 -22.19
C TYR A 302 1.85 -2.34 -23.17
N PHE A 303 2.25 -3.62 -23.09
CA PHE A 303 3.23 -4.23 -24.02
C PHE A 303 2.79 -4.17 -25.50
N GLN A 304 1.48 -4.11 -25.76
CA GLN A 304 0.93 -4.02 -27.11
C GLN A 304 1.07 -2.65 -27.79
N ARG A 305 1.67 -1.64 -27.15
CA ARG A 305 1.85 -0.32 -27.77
C ARG A 305 2.65 -0.45 -29.07
N PRO A 306 2.21 0.21 -30.16
CA PRO A 306 2.86 0.07 -31.47
C PRO A 306 4.26 0.68 -31.54
N ASP A 307 4.61 1.56 -30.62
CA ASP A 307 5.91 2.23 -30.48
C ASP A 307 6.79 1.64 -29.37
N ASN A 308 6.40 0.48 -28.83
CA ASN A 308 7.16 -0.22 -27.81
C ASN A 308 8.22 -1.11 -28.49
N ASP A 309 9.48 -0.73 -28.40
CA ASP A 309 10.59 -1.40 -29.07
C ASP A 309 11.48 -2.23 -28.13
N HIS A 310 11.25 -2.15 -26.78
CA HIS A 310 12.05 -2.84 -25.78
C HIS A 310 11.31 -3.96 -25.03
N THR A 311 9.99 -4.09 -25.22
CA THR A 311 9.20 -5.20 -24.70
C THR A 311 8.29 -5.75 -25.81
N GLU A 312 8.12 -7.06 -25.85
CA GLU A 312 7.27 -7.74 -26.84
C GLU A 312 6.01 -8.29 -26.17
N PHE A 313 4.86 -8.02 -26.78
CA PHE A 313 3.62 -8.69 -26.44
C PHE A 313 3.63 -10.11 -27.02
N ASP A 314 3.64 -11.10 -26.14
CA ASP A 314 3.65 -12.53 -26.50
C ASP A 314 2.34 -13.20 -26.00
N PRO A 315 1.38 -13.48 -26.94
CA PRO A 315 0.10 -14.09 -26.58
C PRO A 315 0.20 -15.56 -26.13
N GLU A 316 1.34 -16.22 -26.37
CA GLU A 316 1.56 -17.62 -26.00
C GLU A 316 2.18 -17.79 -24.60
N ARG A 317 2.53 -16.70 -23.98
CA ARG A 317 3.17 -16.68 -22.67
C ARG A 317 2.21 -17.13 -21.56
N THR A 318 2.68 -18.00 -20.65
CA THR A 318 1.91 -18.51 -19.50
C THR A 318 2.46 -18.03 -18.15
N SER A 319 3.50 -17.21 -18.17
CA SER A 319 4.07 -16.62 -16.96
C SER A 319 4.73 -15.28 -17.28
N LEU A 320 4.78 -14.40 -16.27
CA LEU A 320 5.50 -13.14 -16.35
C LEU A 320 6.38 -13.00 -15.10
N MET A 321 7.61 -12.54 -15.30
CA MET A 321 8.59 -12.35 -14.21
C MET A 321 9.20 -10.96 -14.30
N GLY A 322 9.51 -10.39 -13.14
CA GLY A 322 10.18 -9.11 -13.08
C GLY A 322 10.84 -8.85 -11.74
N ASN A 323 11.49 -7.70 -11.67
CA ASN A 323 12.09 -7.20 -10.45
C ASN A 323 11.80 -5.70 -10.29
N ALA A 324 11.83 -5.27 -9.03
CA ALA A 324 11.73 -3.88 -8.65
C ALA A 324 12.73 -3.58 -7.54
N GLY A 325 13.00 -2.33 -7.31
CA GLY A 325 13.84 -1.98 -6.19
C GLY A 325 13.97 -0.48 -5.96
N ARG A 326 14.62 -0.17 -4.85
CA ARG A 326 14.97 1.19 -4.46
C ARG A 326 16.37 1.19 -3.89
N ILE A 327 17.17 2.17 -4.27
CA ILE A 327 18.44 2.50 -3.64
C ILE A 327 18.39 3.96 -3.18
N GLN A 328 18.76 4.22 -1.94
CA GLN A 328 18.66 5.55 -1.35
C GLN A 328 19.86 5.83 -0.46
N LEU A 329 20.44 7.01 -0.63
CA LEU A 329 21.43 7.60 0.27
C LEU A 329 20.87 8.92 0.80
N GLN A 330 20.79 9.06 2.12
CA GLN A 330 20.20 10.24 2.73
C GLN A 330 21.06 10.79 3.88
N LYS A 331 21.27 12.11 3.87
CA LYS A 331 21.76 12.86 5.01
C LYS A 331 20.56 13.44 5.76
N GLN A 332 20.40 13.09 7.04
CA GLN A 332 19.17 13.35 7.82
C GLN A 332 19.32 14.49 8.84
N ASN A 333 20.52 14.73 9.35
CA ASN A 333 20.74 15.62 10.49
C ASN A 333 21.49 16.89 10.10
N GLY A 334 21.35 17.92 10.97
CA GLY A 334 21.93 19.24 10.78
C GLY A 334 20.99 20.15 10.00
N HIS A 335 21.47 21.32 9.61
CA HIS A 335 20.67 22.29 8.86
C HIS A 335 20.47 21.91 7.40
N PHE A 336 21.42 21.21 6.82
CA PHE A 336 21.36 20.77 5.43
C PHE A 336 21.07 19.27 5.36
N ASN A 337 20.04 18.90 4.61
CA ASN A 337 19.63 17.54 4.31
C ASN A 337 19.75 17.27 2.81
N LEU A 338 20.05 16.03 2.47
CA LEU A 338 20.21 15.59 1.08
C LEU A 338 19.64 14.17 0.96
N MET A 339 18.93 13.89 -0.12
CA MET A 339 18.51 12.54 -0.50
C MET A 339 18.84 12.31 -1.98
N LEU A 340 19.49 11.20 -2.23
CA LEU A 340 19.70 10.63 -3.56
C LEU A 340 18.90 9.32 -3.58
N CYS A 341 18.00 9.17 -4.51
CA CYS A 341 17.16 7.99 -4.61
C CYS A 341 16.95 7.58 -6.06
N SER A 342 16.98 6.28 -6.31
CA SER A 342 16.49 5.69 -7.55
C SER A 342 15.59 4.52 -7.23
N ILE A 343 14.45 4.46 -7.93
CA ILE A 343 13.44 3.39 -7.84
C ILE A 343 13.28 2.84 -9.23
N TRP A 344 13.18 1.54 -9.36
CA TRP A 344 12.89 0.91 -10.63
C TRP A 344 11.86 -0.21 -10.49
N LYS A 345 11.10 -0.43 -11.55
CA LYS A 345 10.18 -1.55 -11.75
C LYS A 345 10.31 -2.03 -13.19
N THR A 346 10.88 -3.21 -13.41
CA THR A 346 11.05 -3.76 -14.76
C THR A 346 9.69 -4.01 -15.42
N PRO A 347 9.61 -4.07 -16.76
CA PRO A 347 8.34 -4.24 -17.47
C PRO A 347 7.50 -5.43 -17.01
N GLY A 348 8.15 -6.55 -16.68
CA GLY A 348 7.49 -7.79 -16.24
C GLY A 348 7.18 -7.85 -14.75
N PHE A 349 7.50 -6.83 -13.96
CA PHE A 349 7.20 -6.85 -12.53
C PHE A 349 5.70 -6.71 -12.26
N GLU A 350 5.13 -7.64 -11.47
CA GLU A 350 3.71 -7.66 -11.10
C GLU A 350 3.55 -8.05 -9.63
N ALA A 351 2.91 -7.20 -8.85
CA ALA A 351 2.68 -7.42 -7.42
C ALA A 351 1.20 -7.36 -7.00
N ASN A 352 0.27 -7.02 -7.91
CA ASN A 352 -1.11 -6.69 -7.58
C ASN A 352 -1.97 -7.87 -7.10
N ASP A 353 -1.50 -9.11 -7.19
CA ASP A 353 -2.22 -10.27 -6.62
C ASP A 353 -2.33 -10.22 -5.09
N LEU A 354 -1.28 -9.72 -4.41
CA LEU A 354 -1.27 -9.57 -2.95
C LEU A 354 -0.64 -8.26 -2.49
N GLY A 355 0.10 -7.57 -3.36
CA GLY A 355 0.66 -6.25 -3.15
C GLY A 355 -0.17 -5.14 -3.79
N TYR A 356 0.46 -3.99 -3.95
CA TYR A 356 -0.10 -2.84 -4.67
C TYR A 356 1.00 -2.18 -5.49
N MET A 357 0.72 -1.93 -6.75
CA MET A 357 1.53 -1.13 -7.66
C MET A 357 0.65 -0.51 -8.74
N GLN A 358 1.03 0.65 -9.26
CA GLN A 358 0.33 1.32 -10.35
C GLN A 358 0.98 1.03 -11.68
N GLU A 359 2.27 1.31 -11.83
CA GLU A 359 3.00 1.19 -13.08
C GLU A 359 4.23 0.30 -12.93
N SER A 360 4.62 -0.34 -14.01
CA SER A 360 5.91 -0.99 -14.24
C SER A 360 6.61 -0.32 -15.44
N ASP A 361 7.73 -0.85 -15.89
CA ASP A 361 8.53 -0.26 -16.96
C ASP A 361 8.98 1.19 -16.65
N GLU A 362 9.47 1.39 -15.42
CA GLU A 362 9.78 2.71 -14.88
C GLU A 362 11.11 2.70 -14.12
N VAL A 363 11.90 3.75 -14.31
CA VAL A 363 13.06 4.12 -13.49
C VAL A 363 12.92 5.57 -13.06
N LEU A 364 12.54 5.81 -11.82
CA LEU A 364 12.48 7.14 -11.22
C LEU A 364 13.80 7.45 -10.50
N SER A 365 14.45 8.54 -10.84
CA SER A 365 15.65 9.04 -10.14
C SER A 365 15.39 10.43 -9.58
N VAL A 366 15.67 10.62 -8.30
CA VAL A 366 15.38 11.86 -7.55
C VAL A 366 16.62 12.30 -6.78
N ILE A 367 16.91 13.60 -6.86
CA ILE A 367 17.86 14.30 -5.99
C ILE A 367 17.10 15.38 -5.27
N TRP A 368 16.91 15.19 -3.96
CA TRP A 368 16.28 16.20 -3.09
C TRP A 368 17.31 16.84 -2.18
N ALA A 369 17.24 18.15 -2.00
CA ALA A 369 18.04 18.91 -1.04
C ALA A 369 17.16 19.86 -0.24
N GLY A 370 17.44 19.98 1.06
CA GLY A 370 16.71 20.87 1.95
C GLY A 370 17.60 21.57 2.96
N TYR A 371 17.21 22.76 3.32
CA TYR A 371 17.85 23.54 4.38
C TYR A 371 16.82 24.00 5.40
N HIS A 372 17.09 23.76 6.68
CA HIS A 372 16.17 24.14 7.73
C HIS A 372 16.89 24.74 8.95
N VAL A 373 16.23 25.67 9.58
CA VAL A 373 16.66 26.30 10.82
C VAL A 373 15.51 26.24 11.82
N TRP A 374 15.75 25.62 12.95
CA TRP A 374 14.76 25.46 14.02
C TRP A 374 14.94 26.47 15.15
N ASP A 375 16.11 27.10 15.26
CA ASP A 375 16.41 28.03 16.32
C ASP A 375 16.00 29.47 15.92
N PRO A 376 15.33 30.19 16.85
CA PRO A 376 14.89 31.54 16.57
C PRO A 376 16.08 32.48 16.33
N LYS A 377 16.15 33.11 15.14
CA LYS A 377 17.18 34.08 14.77
C LYS A 377 16.56 35.28 14.06
N GLY A 378 16.98 36.53 14.44
CA GLY A 378 16.41 37.73 13.85
C GLY A 378 14.89 37.77 14.07
N ILE A 379 14.12 37.90 12.99
CA ILE A 379 12.65 37.95 12.98
C ILE A 379 12.01 36.55 12.92
N TYR A 380 12.77 35.50 12.62
CA TYR A 380 12.26 34.12 12.42
C TYR A 380 12.26 33.33 13.72
N ARG A 381 11.28 32.45 13.83
CA ARG A 381 11.27 31.31 14.80
C ARG A 381 11.90 30.08 14.17
N SER A 382 11.52 29.76 12.96
CA SER A 382 12.05 28.66 12.17
C SER A 382 11.76 28.88 10.69
N TYR A 383 12.56 28.28 9.84
CA TYR A 383 12.27 28.18 8.42
C TYR A 383 12.85 26.90 7.83
N ASN A 384 12.21 26.42 6.80
CA ASN A 384 12.73 25.36 5.95
C ASN A 384 12.48 25.71 4.48
N PHE A 385 13.38 25.29 3.64
CA PHE A 385 13.26 25.36 2.20
C PHE A 385 13.90 24.11 1.61
N GLY A 386 13.20 23.45 0.69
CA GLY A 386 13.70 22.25 0.01
C GLY A 386 13.17 22.17 -1.39
N GLY A 387 13.82 21.34 -2.19
CA GLY A 387 13.37 21.03 -3.52
C GLY A 387 14.09 19.80 -4.07
N ASP A 388 13.53 19.27 -5.12
CA ASP A 388 14.09 18.11 -5.82
C ASP A 388 14.08 18.31 -7.33
N VAL A 389 14.97 17.58 -7.96
CA VAL A 389 14.98 17.33 -9.39
C VAL A 389 14.73 15.85 -9.61
N TYR A 390 13.79 15.54 -10.47
CA TYR A 390 13.47 14.16 -10.82
C TYR A 390 13.52 13.91 -12.32
N VAL A 391 13.84 12.66 -12.66
CA VAL A 391 13.77 12.13 -14.02
C VAL A 391 13.14 10.75 -13.95
N VAL A 392 12.18 10.51 -14.83
CA VAL A 392 11.53 9.21 -15.04
C VAL A 392 11.89 8.71 -16.42
N ASN A 393 12.35 7.48 -16.51
CA ASN A 393 12.65 6.80 -17.76
C ASN A 393 11.88 5.47 -17.81
N ASN A 394 11.53 5.01 -19.02
CA ASN A 394 11.20 3.60 -19.23
C ASN A 394 12.50 2.77 -19.44
N PHE A 395 12.38 1.46 -19.53
CA PHE A 395 13.52 0.56 -19.79
C PHE A 395 14.00 0.61 -21.26
N GLY A 396 13.24 1.22 -22.16
CA GLY A 396 13.65 1.54 -23.53
C GLY A 396 14.56 2.77 -23.61
N GLY A 397 14.66 3.56 -22.53
CA GLY A 397 15.49 4.76 -22.47
C GLY A 397 14.75 6.06 -22.77
N ASP A 398 13.45 6.01 -23.03
CA ASP A 398 12.64 7.21 -23.20
C ASP A 398 12.46 7.94 -21.88
N ILE A 399 12.61 9.25 -21.90
CA ILE A 399 12.32 10.10 -20.72
C ILE A 399 10.82 10.38 -20.69
N THR A 400 10.10 9.69 -19.81
CA THR A 400 8.65 9.78 -19.64
C THR A 400 8.23 10.80 -18.56
N GLY A 401 9.17 11.48 -17.94
CA GLY A 401 8.94 12.56 -16.99
C GLY A 401 10.22 13.22 -16.53
N LYS A 402 10.22 14.52 -16.34
CA LYS A 402 11.28 15.25 -15.67
C LYS A 402 10.79 16.60 -15.17
N GLY A 403 11.30 17.00 -14.02
CA GLY A 403 10.88 18.25 -13.43
C GLY A 403 11.71 18.66 -12.23
N PHE A 404 11.29 19.78 -11.66
CA PHE A 404 11.81 20.37 -10.44
C PHE A 404 10.64 20.76 -9.53
N GLU A 405 10.70 20.34 -8.29
CA GLU A 405 9.73 20.71 -7.26
C GLU A 405 10.40 21.48 -6.13
N TRP A 406 9.66 22.37 -5.49
CA TRP A 406 10.14 23.07 -4.31
C TRP A 406 9.03 23.29 -3.29
N ASN A 407 9.44 23.37 -2.04
CA ASN A 407 8.58 23.79 -0.94
C ASN A 407 9.38 24.61 0.06
N GLY A 408 8.70 25.52 0.74
CA GLY A 408 9.30 26.34 1.77
C GLY A 408 8.26 26.82 2.77
N ASN A 409 8.64 26.81 4.03
CA ASN A 409 7.82 27.28 5.14
C ASN A 409 8.66 28.17 6.05
N MET A 410 8.04 29.21 6.56
CA MET A 410 8.66 30.17 7.45
C MET A 410 7.70 30.55 8.57
N SER A 411 8.15 30.49 9.81
CA SER A 411 7.43 30.96 10.98
C SER A 411 8.16 32.15 11.60
N PHE A 412 7.43 33.22 11.87
CA PHE A 412 7.97 34.46 12.44
C PHE A 412 7.79 34.54 13.96
N LYS A 413 8.55 35.37 14.64
CA LYS A 413 8.44 35.58 16.10
C LYS A 413 7.10 36.18 16.52
N ASN A 414 6.42 36.92 15.63
CA ASN A 414 5.05 37.42 15.84
C ASN A 414 3.98 36.40 15.59
N TYR A 415 4.33 35.10 15.40
CA TYR A 415 3.45 33.94 15.13
C TYR A 415 2.74 33.99 13.77
N TRP A 416 3.16 34.83 12.88
CA TRP A 416 2.80 34.72 11.48
C TRP A 416 3.55 33.56 10.84
N SER A 417 3.01 33.03 9.80
CA SER A 417 3.70 32.06 8.94
C SER A 417 3.48 32.36 7.47
N ALA A 418 4.46 32.01 6.67
CA ALA A 418 4.40 32.08 5.21
C ALA A 418 4.86 30.74 4.63
N TRP A 419 4.29 30.36 3.51
CA TRP A 419 4.69 29.17 2.79
C TRP A 419 4.69 29.41 1.29
N THR A 420 5.52 28.66 0.58
CA THR A 420 5.56 28.59 -0.87
C THR A 420 5.81 27.17 -1.32
N GLY A 421 5.34 26.84 -2.50
CA GLY A 421 5.62 25.56 -3.14
C GLY A 421 5.20 25.60 -4.60
N GLY A 422 5.76 24.75 -5.39
CA GLY A 422 5.43 24.63 -6.79
C GLY A 422 6.22 23.56 -7.49
N ASN A 423 5.88 23.36 -8.74
CA ASN A 423 6.61 22.45 -9.62
C ASN A 423 6.76 23.04 -11.02
N ILE A 424 7.81 22.63 -11.70
CA ILE A 424 8.04 22.86 -13.12
C ILE A 424 8.30 21.49 -13.74
N SER A 425 7.44 21.02 -14.64
CA SER A 425 7.70 19.85 -15.47
C SER A 425 7.83 20.28 -16.93
N THR A 426 8.73 19.64 -17.65
CA THR A 426 8.86 19.86 -19.11
C THR A 426 7.86 18.99 -19.84
N SER A 427 7.61 19.24 -21.12
CA SER A 427 6.87 18.32 -21.95
C SER A 427 7.60 16.98 -22.04
N HIS A 428 6.83 15.88 -22.09
CA HIS A 428 7.34 14.51 -22.10
C HIS A 428 6.31 13.56 -22.72
N PRO A 429 6.74 12.44 -23.33
CA PRO A 429 5.83 11.41 -23.80
C PRO A 429 5.20 10.63 -22.65
N SER A 430 3.91 10.35 -22.75
CA SER A 430 3.17 9.46 -21.85
C SER A 430 2.91 8.11 -22.52
N THR A 431 3.25 7.05 -21.83
CA THR A 431 2.97 5.66 -22.24
C THR A 431 1.54 5.21 -21.95
N GLY A 432 0.87 5.88 -21.00
CA GLY A 432 -0.45 5.47 -20.50
C GLY A 432 -1.64 6.27 -21.06
N LEU A 433 -1.43 7.47 -21.62
CA LEU A 433 -2.51 8.40 -21.96
C LEU A 433 -3.49 7.83 -23.01
N LEU A 434 -2.99 7.10 -24.02
CA LEU A 434 -3.79 6.46 -25.05
C LEU A 434 -4.15 5.00 -24.75
N ARG A 435 -3.94 4.53 -23.52
CA ARG A 435 -4.36 3.21 -23.02
C ARG A 435 -3.99 2.05 -23.95
N GLY A 436 -2.71 2.00 -24.34
CA GLY A 436 -2.17 0.97 -25.24
C GLY A 436 -2.03 1.42 -26.71
N GLY A 437 -2.38 2.67 -27.03
CA GLY A 437 -1.96 3.34 -28.26
C GLY A 437 -0.52 3.85 -28.17
N PRO A 438 -0.01 4.55 -29.21
CA PRO A 438 1.35 5.10 -29.19
C PRO A 438 1.54 6.13 -28.09
N MET A 439 2.79 6.39 -27.71
CA MET A 439 3.11 7.48 -26.79
C MET A 439 2.58 8.81 -27.31
N MET A 440 2.05 9.60 -26.39
CA MET A 440 1.55 10.93 -26.71
C MET A 440 2.24 11.97 -25.84
N GLU A 441 2.67 13.06 -26.47
CA GLU A 441 3.32 14.16 -25.77
C GLU A 441 2.36 14.88 -24.81
N ILE A 442 2.72 14.96 -23.54
CA ILE A 442 2.03 15.75 -22.52
C ILE A 442 2.75 17.11 -22.41
N PRO A 443 2.04 18.23 -22.49
CA PRO A 443 2.63 19.55 -22.27
C PRO A 443 3.25 19.69 -20.91
N GLY A 444 4.37 20.42 -20.82
CA GLY A 444 4.96 20.84 -19.56
C GLY A 444 4.00 21.69 -18.74
N ASN A 445 4.20 21.69 -17.44
CA ASN A 445 3.37 22.41 -16.46
C ASN A 445 4.25 23.25 -15.53
N ILE A 446 3.77 24.43 -15.19
CA ILE A 446 4.33 25.27 -14.13
C ILE A 446 3.22 25.55 -13.14
N SER A 447 3.40 25.14 -11.90
CA SER A 447 2.51 25.52 -10.80
C SER A 447 3.27 26.29 -9.73
N LEU A 448 2.65 27.33 -9.20
CA LEU A 448 3.16 28.10 -8.07
C LEU A 448 2.04 28.27 -7.05
N ARG A 449 2.34 27.98 -5.82
CA ARG A 449 1.46 28.17 -4.67
C ARG A 449 2.22 28.94 -3.59
N ALA A 450 1.59 29.95 -3.03
CA ALA A 450 2.14 30.70 -1.90
C ALA A 450 1.00 31.16 -1.00
N GLY A 451 1.27 31.29 0.27
CA GLY A 451 0.30 31.77 1.22
C GLY A 451 0.96 32.31 2.47
N PHE A 452 0.19 33.03 3.24
CA PHE A 452 0.58 33.48 4.58
C PHE A 452 -0.59 33.34 5.53
N GLN A 453 -0.28 33.19 6.79
CA GLN A 453 -1.24 33.12 7.88
C GLN A 453 -0.80 34.05 8.99
N THR A 454 -1.72 34.84 9.47
CA THR A 454 -1.51 35.69 10.64
C THR A 454 -1.63 34.92 11.93
N ASP A 455 -1.35 35.56 13.06
CA ASP A 455 -1.48 34.92 14.38
C ASP A 455 -2.91 34.47 14.65
N TYR A 456 -3.14 33.14 14.69
CA TYR A 456 -4.44 32.52 14.92
C TYR A 456 -4.98 32.66 16.35
N ARG A 457 -4.18 33.25 17.27
CA ARG A 457 -4.57 33.46 18.67
C ARG A 457 -5.26 34.80 18.90
N LYS A 458 -5.34 35.63 17.87
CA LYS A 458 -5.97 36.97 17.90
C LYS A 458 -7.34 36.92 17.22
#